data_c57d94bf9ce84ca01048ee8db12398c3
#
_entry.id   c57d94bf9ce84ca01048ee8db12398c3
#
_cell.length_a   1.000
_cell.length_b   1.000
_cell.length_c   1.000
_cell.angle_alpha   90.00
_cell.angle_beta   90.00
_cell.angle_gamma   90.00
#
_symmetry.space_group_name_H-M   'P 1'
#
loop_
_entity.id
_entity.type
_entity.pdbx_description
1 polymer ?
#
loop_
_entity_poly.entity_id
_entity_poly.type
_entity_poly.pdbx_seq_one_letter_code
_entity_poly.pdbx_strand_id
1 'polypeptide(L)'
;MSVSRTVTCPKCGEVIQIYKNPVPTVDVIIEVEGGIVLVRRKNPPPGWAIPGGFVDYGERVEEAAIREALEETGLSVRIQSLLGVYSDPARDPRLHTISTVFTARAQGSPRAGDDAAEVAVFPVDRLPDEMAFDHRRILHDYAASRKDSVRSKG
;
A
#
# COMPACT_ATOMS: atom_id res chain seq x y z
N MET A 1 0.29 24.53 7.41
CA MET A 1 -0.98 25.21 7.08
C MET A 1 -1.81 24.25 6.24
N SER A 2 -3.00 23.90 6.68
CA SER A 2 -3.92 23.08 5.88
C SER A 2 -4.39 23.91 4.68
N VAL A 3 -4.29 23.34 3.48
CA VAL A 3 -4.82 23.98 2.27
C VAL A 3 -6.33 23.85 2.32
N SER A 4 -7.02 24.96 2.60
CA SER A 4 -8.46 25.04 2.52
C SER A 4 -8.88 25.59 1.15
N ARG A 5 -9.96 25.04 0.60
CA ARG A 5 -10.66 25.65 -0.54
C ARG A 5 -12.09 26.02 -0.11
N THR A 6 -12.64 27.03 -0.73
CA THR A 6 -14.05 27.38 -0.56
C THR A 6 -14.86 26.77 -1.70
N VAL A 7 -16.04 26.27 -1.37
CA VAL A 7 -17.03 25.78 -2.33
C VAL A 7 -18.34 26.49 -2.03
N THR A 8 -18.99 27.01 -3.07
CA THR A 8 -20.30 27.65 -2.92
C THR A 8 -21.39 26.58 -3.03
N CYS A 9 -22.27 26.54 -2.04
CA CYS A 9 -23.42 25.63 -2.08
C CYS A 9 -24.32 25.98 -3.28
N PRO A 10 -24.57 25.04 -4.21
CA PRO A 10 -25.39 25.33 -5.39
C PRO A 10 -26.85 25.59 -5.07
N LYS A 11 -27.31 25.23 -3.86
CA LYS A 11 -28.70 25.38 -3.46
C LYS A 11 -29.00 26.73 -2.76
N CYS A 12 -28.10 27.22 -1.91
CA CYS A 12 -28.34 28.42 -1.10
C CYS A 12 -27.30 29.52 -1.27
N GLY A 13 -26.20 29.28 -2.03
CA GLY A 13 -25.13 30.24 -2.25
C GLY A 13 -24.18 30.42 -1.09
N GLU A 14 -24.32 29.70 0.02
CA GLU A 14 -23.43 29.79 1.18
C GLU A 14 -22.04 29.28 0.84
N VAL A 15 -21.01 29.96 1.35
CA VAL A 15 -19.61 29.61 1.13
C VAL A 15 -19.17 28.63 2.23
N ILE A 16 -18.81 27.42 1.82
CA ILE A 16 -18.36 26.34 2.70
C ILE A 16 -16.84 26.20 2.57
N GLN A 17 -16.15 26.16 3.68
CA GLN A 17 -14.72 25.89 3.72
C GLN A 17 -14.47 24.38 3.78
N ILE A 18 -13.69 23.84 2.83
CA ILE A 18 -13.31 22.44 2.77
C ILE A 18 -11.79 22.33 3.02
N TYR A 19 -11.41 21.52 3.98
CA TYR A 19 -10.01 21.19 4.23
C TYR A 19 -9.57 20.04 3.33
N LYS A 20 -8.38 20.20 2.71
CA LYS A 20 -7.77 19.15 1.90
C LYS A 20 -6.60 18.55 2.67
N ASN A 21 -6.79 17.37 3.22
CA ASN A 21 -5.77 16.61 3.92
C ASN A 21 -5.22 15.49 3.01
N PRO A 22 -3.99 15.03 3.24
CA PRO A 22 -3.52 13.78 2.64
C PRO A 22 -4.44 12.61 3.04
N VAL A 23 -4.60 11.67 2.13
CA VAL A 23 -5.47 10.49 2.35
C VAL A 23 -4.64 9.36 2.94
N PRO A 24 -5.05 8.76 4.06
CA PRO A 24 -4.36 7.62 4.64
C PRO A 24 -4.55 6.37 3.79
N THR A 25 -3.44 5.66 3.56
CA THR A 25 -3.40 4.36 2.88
C THR A 25 -2.52 3.39 3.65
N VAL A 26 -2.63 2.12 3.31
CA VAL A 26 -1.74 1.05 3.77
C VAL A 26 -1.19 0.29 2.60
N ASP A 27 0.03 -0.23 2.73
CA ASP A 27 0.63 -1.22 1.84
C ASP A 27 1.17 -2.38 2.69
N VAL A 28 1.05 -3.61 2.21
CA VAL A 28 1.42 -4.82 2.97
C VAL A 28 2.37 -5.68 2.17
N ILE A 29 3.63 -5.75 2.59
CA ILE A 29 4.61 -6.67 2.02
C ILE A 29 4.35 -8.05 2.60
N ILE A 30 3.67 -8.90 1.83
CA ILE A 30 3.26 -10.24 2.25
C ILE A 30 4.35 -11.24 1.86
N GLU A 31 5.05 -11.76 2.86
CA GLU A 31 6.02 -12.83 2.70
C GLU A 31 5.30 -14.18 2.61
N VAL A 32 5.58 -14.94 1.57
CA VAL A 32 5.16 -16.33 1.37
C VAL A 32 6.38 -17.19 0.98
N GLU A 33 6.17 -18.49 0.87
CA GLU A 33 7.20 -19.36 0.31
C GLU A 33 7.57 -18.91 -1.12
N GLY A 34 8.87 -18.70 -1.38
CA GLY A 34 9.39 -18.27 -2.66
C GLY A 34 9.51 -16.75 -2.86
N GLY A 35 9.00 -15.91 -1.96
CA GLY A 35 9.17 -14.46 -2.09
C GLY A 35 8.09 -13.61 -1.46
N ILE A 36 7.73 -12.55 -2.17
CA ILE A 36 6.69 -11.60 -1.77
C ILE A 36 5.57 -11.58 -2.80
N VAL A 37 4.36 -11.29 -2.33
CA VAL A 37 3.18 -11.20 -3.19
C VAL A 37 3.06 -9.80 -3.77
N LEU A 38 2.88 -9.71 -5.08
CA LEU A 38 2.52 -8.48 -5.77
C LEU A 38 1.22 -8.68 -6.56
N VAL A 39 0.48 -7.60 -6.73
CA VAL A 39 -0.75 -7.55 -7.53
C VAL A 39 -0.54 -6.69 -8.77
N ARG A 40 -1.08 -7.11 -9.90
CA ARG A 40 -1.10 -6.29 -11.12
C ARG A 40 -2.35 -5.45 -11.14
N ARG A 41 -2.17 -4.15 -11.25
CA ARG A 41 -3.28 -3.19 -11.20
C ARG A 41 -4.14 -3.22 -12.47
N LYS A 42 -5.45 -3.19 -12.30
CA LYS A 42 -6.41 -2.94 -13.39
C LYS A 42 -6.53 -1.44 -13.71
N ASN A 43 -6.46 -0.61 -12.68
CA ASN A 43 -6.69 0.83 -12.77
C ASN A 43 -5.37 1.63 -12.78
N PRO A 44 -5.31 2.82 -13.41
CA PRO A 44 -4.13 3.69 -13.36
C PRO A 44 -3.71 4.08 -11.93
N PRO A 45 -2.39 4.23 -11.69
CA PRO A 45 -1.29 3.93 -12.60
C PRO A 45 -1.13 2.42 -12.82
N PRO A 46 -0.77 1.99 -14.06
CA PRO A 46 -0.54 0.59 -14.37
C PRO A 46 0.72 0.07 -13.68
N GLY A 47 0.90 -1.25 -13.69
CA GLY A 47 2.09 -1.92 -13.16
C GLY A 47 1.78 -2.84 -11.99
N TRP A 48 2.84 -3.47 -11.50
CA TRP A 48 2.79 -4.29 -10.29
C TRP A 48 2.86 -3.42 -9.04
N ALA A 49 2.12 -3.80 -8.03
CA ALA A 49 2.02 -3.06 -6.77
C ALA A 49 2.12 -4.00 -5.56
N ILE A 50 2.58 -3.47 -4.45
CA ILE A 50 2.39 -4.08 -3.14
C ILE A 50 0.88 -4.05 -2.85
N PRO A 51 0.27 -5.15 -2.36
CA PRO A 51 -1.13 -5.14 -1.94
C PRO A 51 -1.41 -4.04 -0.93
N GLY A 52 -2.52 -3.33 -1.11
CA GLY A 52 -2.89 -2.24 -0.22
C GLY A 52 -3.94 -1.31 -0.79
N GLY A 53 -4.43 -0.40 0.04
CA GLY A 53 -5.49 0.50 -0.33
C GLY A 53 -5.77 1.59 0.71
N PHE A 54 -6.96 2.17 0.62
CA PHE A 54 -7.37 3.24 1.53
C PHE A 54 -7.77 2.69 2.90
N VAL A 55 -7.47 3.49 3.93
CA VAL A 55 -7.98 3.22 5.28
C VAL A 55 -9.39 3.79 5.38
N ASP A 56 -10.35 2.97 5.78
CA ASP A 56 -11.74 3.38 5.95
C ASP A 56 -11.91 4.22 7.21
N TYR A 57 -12.94 5.09 7.21
CA TYR A 57 -13.25 5.90 8.39
C TYR A 57 -13.60 5.01 9.59
N GLY A 58 -12.87 5.20 10.69
CA GLY A 58 -13.05 4.40 11.92
C GLY A 58 -12.25 3.09 11.94
N GLU A 59 -11.54 2.76 10.88
CA GLU A 59 -10.68 1.58 10.78
C GLU A 59 -9.25 1.90 11.29
N ARG A 60 -8.63 0.95 11.95
CA ARG A 60 -7.20 1.04 12.32
C ARG A 60 -6.34 0.64 11.12
N VAL A 61 -5.15 1.21 11.01
CA VAL A 61 -4.25 0.92 9.87
C VAL A 61 -3.85 -0.57 9.79
N GLU A 62 -3.74 -1.25 10.93
CA GLU A 62 -3.46 -2.69 10.95
C GLU A 62 -4.66 -3.51 10.44
N GLU A 63 -5.88 -3.09 10.74
CA GLU A 63 -7.12 -3.73 10.27
C GLU A 63 -7.27 -3.52 8.77
N ALA A 64 -7.05 -2.29 8.28
CA ALA A 64 -7.00 -1.99 6.85
C ALA A 64 -5.98 -2.86 6.11
N ALA A 65 -4.78 -3.02 6.66
CA ALA A 65 -3.74 -3.83 6.07
C ALA A 65 -4.15 -5.32 5.93
N ILE A 66 -4.79 -5.88 6.95
CA ILE A 66 -5.29 -7.27 6.92
C ILE A 66 -6.44 -7.41 5.93
N ARG A 67 -7.37 -6.46 5.90
CA ARG A 67 -8.52 -6.46 4.98
C ARG A 67 -8.05 -6.36 3.53
N GLU A 68 -7.22 -5.38 3.19
CA GLU A 68 -6.70 -5.18 1.82
C GLU A 68 -5.90 -6.41 1.34
N ALA A 69 -5.05 -6.98 2.21
CA ALA A 69 -4.34 -8.21 1.87
C ALA A 69 -5.28 -9.36 1.50
N LEU A 70 -6.36 -9.54 2.28
CA LEU A 70 -7.35 -10.58 2.01
C LEU A 70 -8.14 -10.29 0.72
N GLU A 71 -8.61 -9.06 0.52
CA GLU A 71 -9.41 -8.65 -0.63
C GLU A 71 -8.63 -8.78 -1.94
N GLU A 72 -7.37 -8.34 -1.98
CA GLU A 72 -6.57 -8.33 -3.20
C GLU A 72 -5.86 -9.65 -3.51
N THR A 73 -5.55 -10.45 -2.48
CA THR A 73 -4.71 -11.65 -2.65
C THR A 73 -5.35 -12.96 -2.17
N GLY A 74 -6.49 -12.89 -1.49
CA GLY A 74 -7.14 -14.05 -0.88
C GLY A 74 -6.37 -14.65 0.32
N LEU A 75 -5.32 -13.98 0.78
CA LEU A 75 -4.47 -14.48 1.87
C LEU A 75 -4.85 -13.84 3.21
N SER A 76 -5.04 -14.68 4.22
CA SER A 76 -5.07 -14.23 5.61
C SER A 76 -3.64 -14.01 6.09
N VAL A 77 -3.33 -12.78 6.45
CA VAL A 77 -1.98 -12.36 6.81
C VAL A 77 -1.81 -12.17 8.31
N ARG A 78 -0.59 -12.37 8.78
CA ARG A 78 -0.16 -12.00 10.12
C ARG A 78 0.89 -10.91 10.02
N ILE A 79 0.55 -9.70 10.49
CA ILE A 79 1.48 -8.57 10.54
C ILE A 79 2.68 -8.92 11.41
N GLN A 80 3.89 -8.62 10.92
CA GLN A 80 5.15 -8.85 11.60
C GLN A 80 5.70 -7.56 12.19
N SER A 81 5.76 -6.50 11.38
CA SER A 81 6.31 -5.22 11.81
C SER A 81 5.84 -4.08 10.92
N LEU A 82 5.96 -2.86 11.43
CA LEU A 82 5.91 -1.64 10.65
C LEU A 82 7.25 -1.47 9.92
N LEU A 83 7.24 -1.35 8.60
CA LEU A 83 8.42 -0.99 7.82
C LEU A 83 8.68 0.51 7.90
N GLY A 84 7.66 1.31 7.67
CA GLY A 84 7.75 2.76 7.70
C GLY A 84 6.51 3.46 7.18
N VAL A 85 6.60 4.80 7.12
CA VAL A 85 5.57 5.67 6.57
C VAL A 85 6.13 6.38 5.33
N TYR A 86 5.40 6.32 4.23
CA TYR A 86 5.77 6.92 2.95
C TYR A 86 4.75 8.00 2.59
N SER A 87 5.21 9.24 2.53
CA SER A 87 4.32 10.40 2.46
C SER A 87 4.76 11.48 1.47
N ASP A 88 5.66 11.16 0.53
CA ASP A 88 6.03 12.09 -0.53
C ASP A 88 4.77 12.51 -1.31
N PRO A 89 4.47 13.81 -1.46
CA PRO A 89 3.31 14.26 -2.21
C PRO A 89 3.24 13.77 -3.66
N ALA A 90 4.39 13.41 -4.26
CA ALA A 90 4.50 12.92 -5.62
C ALA A 90 4.41 11.38 -5.74
N ARG A 91 4.30 10.64 -4.60
CA ARG A 91 4.30 9.18 -4.61
C ARG A 91 3.12 8.56 -5.37
N ASP A 92 1.97 9.23 -5.35
CA ASP A 92 0.77 8.83 -6.08
C ASP A 92 0.34 9.98 -7.01
N PRO A 93 0.33 9.78 -8.34
CA PRO A 93 0.00 10.85 -9.28
C PRO A 93 -1.45 11.31 -9.21
N ARG A 94 -2.34 10.57 -8.54
CA ARG A 94 -3.77 10.88 -8.43
C ARG A 94 -4.07 11.86 -7.30
N LEU A 95 -3.40 11.70 -6.15
CA LEU A 95 -3.63 12.50 -4.95
C LEU A 95 -2.50 12.31 -3.93
N HIS A 96 -2.37 13.26 -2.99
CA HIS A 96 -1.42 13.11 -1.90
C HIS A 96 -1.90 12.05 -0.91
N THR A 97 -1.19 10.93 -0.82
CA THR A 97 -1.43 9.85 0.13
C THR A 97 -0.32 9.78 1.17
N ILE A 98 -0.66 9.26 2.35
CA ILE A 98 0.29 8.86 3.38
C ILE A 98 0.09 7.38 3.59
N SER A 99 1.06 6.56 3.17
CA SER A 99 0.97 5.11 3.31
C SER A 99 1.76 4.60 4.50
N THR A 100 1.07 3.84 5.34
CA THR A 100 1.67 3.04 6.41
C THR A 100 1.99 1.65 5.84
N VAL A 101 3.28 1.31 5.78
CA VAL A 101 3.73 0.06 5.15
C VAL A 101 4.09 -0.98 6.22
N PHE A 102 3.42 -2.12 6.16
CA PHE A 102 3.66 -3.26 7.04
C PHE A 102 4.37 -4.39 6.31
N THR A 103 5.15 -5.17 7.06
CA THR A 103 5.55 -6.52 6.66
C THR A 103 4.63 -7.53 7.31
N ALA A 104 4.26 -8.56 6.57
CA ALA A 104 3.36 -9.60 7.04
C ALA A 104 3.77 -10.96 6.48
N ARG A 105 3.29 -12.03 7.09
CA ARG A 105 3.45 -13.40 6.59
C ARG A 105 2.11 -14.06 6.35
N ALA A 106 2.07 -14.87 5.30
CA ALA A 106 0.94 -15.73 5.00
C ALA A 106 1.43 -17.13 4.59
N GLN A 107 0.50 -18.09 4.65
CA GLN A 107 0.67 -19.42 4.11
C GLN A 107 -0.32 -19.65 2.96
N GLY A 108 0.02 -20.51 2.03
CA GLY A 108 -0.81 -20.83 0.88
C GLY A 108 -0.43 -20.03 -0.37
N SER A 109 -1.21 -20.23 -1.41
CA SER A 109 -1.03 -19.59 -2.71
C SER A 109 -1.97 -18.40 -2.87
N PRO A 110 -1.46 -17.23 -3.30
CA PRO A 110 -2.31 -16.06 -3.52
C PRO A 110 -3.27 -16.29 -4.70
N ARG A 111 -4.43 -15.62 -4.64
CA ARG A 111 -5.43 -15.59 -5.71
C ARG A 111 -5.86 -14.16 -5.93
N ALA A 112 -5.90 -13.72 -7.18
CA ALA A 112 -6.34 -12.38 -7.52
C ALA A 112 -7.77 -12.14 -7.05
N GLY A 113 -7.97 -11.04 -6.33
CA GLY A 113 -9.28 -10.52 -6.00
C GLY A 113 -9.92 -9.74 -7.16
N ASP A 114 -11.11 -9.18 -6.94
CA ASP A 114 -11.90 -8.55 -8.00
C ASP A 114 -11.21 -7.33 -8.63
N ASP A 115 -10.44 -6.57 -7.86
CA ASP A 115 -9.75 -5.35 -8.30
C ASP A 115 -8.32 -5.59 -8.84
N ALA A 116 -7.77 -6.79 -8.69
CA ALA A 116 -6.50 -7.19 -9.27
C ALA A 116 -6.68 -7.86 -10.63
N ALA A 117 -5.86 -7.49 -11.61
CA ALA A 117 -5.82 -8.19 -12.90
C ALA A 117 -5.10 -9.53 -12.77
N GLU A 118 -4.08 -9.58 -11.90
CA GLU A 118 -3.22 -10.72 -11.68
C GLU A 118 -2.60 -10.62 -10.28
N VAL A 119 -2.26 -11.75 -9.69
CA VAL A 119 -1.44 -11.83 -8.47
C VAL A 119 -0.32 -12.84 -8.70
N ALA A 120 0.89 -12.51 -8.25
CA ALA A 120 2.04 -13.40 -8.40
C ALA A 120 3.03 -13.24 -7.25
N VAL A 121 3.87 -14.27 -7.05
CA VAL A 121 4.96 -14.28 -6.08
C VAL A 121 6.26 -13.99 -6.80
N PHE A 122 7.00 -13.00 -6.29
CA PHE A 122 8.28 -12.60 -6.84
C PHE A 122 9.39 -12.77 -5.80
N PRO A 123 10.54 -13.36 -6.17
CA PRO A 123 11.74 -13.27 -5.35
C PRO A 123 12.11 -11.81 -5.13
N VAL A 124 12.53 -11.45 -3.91
CA VAL A 124 12.83 -10.05 -3.53
C VAL A 124 13.96 -9.45 -4.37
N ASP A 125 14.86 -10.27 -4.89
CA ASP A 125 15.98 -9.90 -5.74
C ASP A 125 15.63 -9.87 -7.24
N ARG A 126 14.41 -10.26 -7.63
CA ARG A 126 13.91 -10.31 -9.01
C ARG A 126 12.52 -9.71 -9.13
N LEU A 127 12.43 -8.43 -8.86
CA LEU A 127 11.18 -7.68 -8.99
C LEU A 127 10.85 -7.38 -10.45
N PRO A 128 9.57 -7.27 -10.82
CA PRO A 128 9.16 -6.90 -12.18
C PRO A 128 9.62 -5.47 -12.51
N ASP A 129 9.89 -5.22 -13.81
CA ASP A 129 10.38 -3.90 -14.26
C ASP A 129 9.33 -2.80 -14.11
N GLU A 130 8.07 -3.13 -14.33
CA GLU A 130 6.97 -2.18 -14.27
C GLU A 130 6.30 -2.20 -12.88
N MET A 131 6.73 -1.28 -12.03
CA MET A 131 6.16 -1.08 -10.69
C MET A 131 5.36 0.21 -10.64
N ALA A 132 4.17 0.15 -10.03
CA ALA A 132 3.33 1.32 -9.78
C ALA A 132 3.82 2.11 -8.56
N PHE A 133 3.49 3.41 -8.52
CA PHE A 133 3.80 4.31 -7.41
C PHE A 133 5.30 4.37 -7.06
N ASP A 134 5.60 4.57 -5.80
CA ASP A 134 6.94 4.48 -5.22
C ASP A 134 7.28 3.07 -4.68
N HIS A 135 6.51 2.04 -5.08
CA HIS A 135 6.60 0.70 -4.52
C HIS A 135 7.96 0.04 -4.75
N ARG A 136 8.66 0.37 -5.84
CA ARG A 136 10.05 -0.06 -6.03
C ARG A 136 10.97 0.44 -4.92
N ARG A 137 10.81 1.70 -4.50
CA ARG A 137 11.58 2.28 -3.39
C ARG A 137 11.26 1.58 -2.07
N ILE A 138 9.97 1.36 -1.79
CA ILE A 138 9.52 0.66 -0.58
C ILE A 138 10.15 -0.74 -0.51
N LEU A 139 10.14 -1.50 -1.60
CA LEU A 139 10.73 -2.84 -1.65
C LEU A 139 12.25 -2.84 -1.56
N HIS A 140 12.91 -1.79 -2.03
CA HIS A 140 14.35 -1.60 -1.82
C HIS A 140 14.66 -1.39 -0.33
N ASP A 141 13.91 -0.53 0.36
CA ASP A 141 14.06 -0.28 1.80
C ASP A 141 13.78 -1.55 2.62
N TYR A 142 12.76 -2.31 2.23
CA TYR A 142 12.48 -3.62 2.82
C TYR A 142 13.64 -4.62 2.66
N ALA A 143 14.20 -4.72 1.46
CA ALA A 143 15.35 -5.61 1.21
C ALA A 143 16.58 -5.21 2.03
N ALA A 144 16.82 -3.91 2.23
CA ALA A 144 17.89 -3.40 3.08
C ALA A 144 17.68 -3.76 4.56
N SER A 145 16.45 -3.56 5.08
CA SER A 145 16.13 -3.86 6.48
C SER A 145 16.32 -5.35 6.84
N ARG A 146 16.06 -6.24 5.88
CA ARG A 146 16.31 -7.68 6.06
C ARG A 146 17.79 -8.03 6.21
N LYS A 147 18.66 -7.36 5.45
CA LYS A 147 20.13 -7.59 5.54
C LYS A 147 20.67 -7.18 6.89
N ASP A 148 20.18 -6.07 7.45
CA ASP A 148 20.60 -5.59 8.77
C ASP A 148 20.13 -6.52 9.90
N SER A 149 18.93 -7.08 9.80
CA SER A 149 18.39 -8.05 10.77
C SER A 149 19.20 -9.36 10.81
N VAL A 150 19.79 -9.77 9.69
CA VAL A 150 20.64 -10.97 9.63
C VAL A 150 22.02 -10.70 10.24
N ARG A 151 22.57 -9.49 10.04
CA ARG A 151 23.88 -9.10 10.61
C ARG A 151 23.85 -8.91 12.12
N SER A 152 22.72 -8.53 12.70
CA SER A 152 22.60 -8.30 14.15
C SER A 152 22.40 -9.59 14.97
N LYS A 153 22.21 -10.74 14.32
CA LYS A 153 21.99 -12.05 14.96
C LYS A 153 23.18 -13.00 14.84
N GLY A 154 24.30 -12.58 14.27
CA GLY A 154 25.59 -13.28 14.19
C GLY A 154 26.61 -12.60 15.07
#